data_b7b2c9c1bdde07e45501db43c6d63359
#
_entry.id   b7b2c9c1bdde07e45501db43c6d63359
#
_cell.length_a   1.000
_cell.length_b   1.000
_cell.length_c   1.000
_cell.angle_alpha   90.00
_cell.angle_beta   90.00
_cell.angle_gamma   90.00
#
_symmetry.space_group_name_H-M   'P 1'
#
loop_
_entity.id
_entity.type
_entity.pdbx_description
1 polymer ?
#
loop_
_entity_poly.entity_id
_entity_poly.type
_entity_poly.pdbx_seq_one_letter_code
_entity_poly.pdbx_strand_id
1 'polypeptide(L)'
;MATDFPSDLLTARRDLDTAYAALAALSQTLPWSVEPNENGIAATGHGPHDIARPPTTGYTQQDAVEVARLKADVMRLATTVTTHDFWNSLSGPELVEARMGLISAAKVPAELPNVVKAA
;
A
#
# COMPACT_ATOMS: atom_id res chain seq x y z
N MET A 1 4.42 15.54 22.33
CA MET A 1 5.64 14.74 22.47
C MET A 1 5.62 13.55 21.54
N ALA A 2 6.71 13.28 20.87
CA ALA A 2 6.75 12.17 19.93
C ALA A 2 6.72 10.84 20.68
N THR A 3 5.99 9.89 20.12
CA THR A 3 5.95 8.55 20.68
C THR A 3 7.16 7.76 20.18
N ASP A 4 7.81 7.05 21.07
CA ASP A 4 8.92 6.17 20.71
C ASP A 4 8.36 4.81 20.34
N PHE A 5 8.41 4.50 19.06
CA PHE A 5 7.92 3.23 18.57
C PHE A 5 9.02 2.16 18.61
N PRO A 6 8.64 0.90 18.92
CA PRO A 6 9.60 -0.19 18.77
C PRO A 6 10.14 -0.24 17.34
N SER A 7 11.41 -0.59 17.20
CA SER A 7 12.05 -0.61 15.88
C SER A 7 11.42 -1.63 14.95
N ASP A 8 10.98 -2.78 15.48
CA ASP A 8 10.32 -3.79 14.66
C ASP A 8 8.95 -3.32 14.15
N LEU A 9 8.24 -2.52 14.94
CA LEU A 9 6.97 -1.94 14.51
C LEU A 9 7.18 -0.91 13.40
N LEU A 10 8.20 -0.05 13.56
CA LEU A 10 8.55 0.91 12.51
C LEU A 10 8.94 0.20 11.21
N THR A 11 9.74 -0.85 11.31
CA THR A 11 10.16 -1.62 10.16
C THR A 11 8.96 -2.26 9.47
N ALA A 12 8.07 -2.86 10.25
CA ALA A 12 6.86 -3.48 9.69
C ALA A 12 6.00 -2.45 8.96
N ARG A 13 5.84 -1.26 9.54
CA ARG A 13 5.04 -0.20 8.89
C ARG A 13 5.70 0.29 7.60
N ARG A 14 7.02 0.45 7.62
CA ARG A 14 7.75 0.84 6.41
C ARG A 14 7.66 -0.21 5.33
N ASP A 15 7.75 -1.48 5.71
CA ASP A 15 7.59 -2.57 4.76
C ASP A 15 6.19 -2.60 4.18
N LEU A 16 5.18 -2.31 5.00
CA LEU A 16 3.80 -2.21 4.54
C LEU A 16 3.65 -1.09 3.52
N ASP A 17 4.22 0.07 3.80
CA ASP A 17 4.17 1.20 2.88
C ASP A 17 4.86 0.87 1.56
N THR A 18 5.98 0.15 1.62
CA THR A 18 6.71 -0.31 0.43
C THR A 18 5.85 -1.28 -0.38
N ALA A 19 5.18 -2.21 0.29
CA ALA A 19 4.30 -3.16 -0.38
C ALA A 19 3.11 -2.48 -1.05
N TYR A 20 2.50 -1.50 -0.39
CA TYR A 20 1.44 -0.70 -1.00
C TYR A 20 1.94 0.04 -2.22
N ALA A 21 3.12 0.65 -2.13
CA ALA A 21 3.69 1.39 -3.25
C ALA A 21 3.98 0.46 -4.43
N ALA A 22 4.50 -0.74 -4.15
CA ALA A 22 4.77 -1.71 -5.19
C ALA A 22 3.48 -2.17 -5.87
N LEU A 23 2.43 -2.41 -5.09
CA LEU A 23 1.14 -2.81 -5.64
C LEU A 23 0.54 -1.69 -6.49
N ALA A 24 0.64 -0.44 -6.03
CA ALA A 24 0.16 0.70 -6.78
C ALA A 24 0.92 0.84 -8.11
N ALA A 25 2.25 0.69 -8.06
CA ALA A 25 3.06 0.76 -9.27
C ALA A 25 2.72 -0.34 -10.25
N LEU A 26 2.54 -1.56 -9.77
CA LEU A 26 2.14 -2.68 -10.61
C LEU A 26 0.77 -2.40 -11.25
N SER A 27 -0.17 -1.87 -10.47
CA SER A 27 -1.52 -1.57 -10.95
C SER A 27 -1.51 -0.60 -12.13
N GLN A 28 -0.52 0.30 -12.19
CA GLN A 28 -0.39 1.24 -13.30
C GLN A 28 -0.05 0.54 -14.62
N THR A 29 0.54 -0.64 -14.56
CA THR A 29 0.98 -1.37 -15.74
C THR A 29 0.02 -2.48 -16.16
N LEU A 30 -0.98 -2.77 -15.34
CA LEU A 30 -1.89 -3.88 -15.59
C LEU A 30 -3.02 -3.47 -16.53
N PRO A 31 -3.57 -4.43 -17.30
CA PRO A 31 -4.78 -4.19 -18.06
C PRO A 31 -5.93 -3.77 -17.15
N TRP A 32 -6.91 -3.08 -17.71
CA TRP A 32 -8.05 -2.63 -16.94
C TRP A 32 -8.98 -3.77 -16.50
N SER A 33 -8.84 -4.94 -17.11
CA SER A 33 -9.66 -6.10 -16.78
C SER A 33 -8.77 -7.31 -16.51
N VAL A 34 -9.10 -8.08 -15.49
CA VAL A 34 -8.41 -9.35 -15.19
C VAL A 34 -8.66 -10.34 -16.30
N GLU A 35 -9.90 -10.41 -16.80
CA GLU A 35 -10.27 -11.33 -17.85
C GLU A 35 -10.14 -10.67 -19.23
N PRO A 36 -9.90 -11.48 -20.27
CA PRO A 36 -9.85 -10.94 -21.62
C PRO A 36 -11.18 -10.29 -22.01
N ASN A 37 -11.11 -9.20 -22.75
CA ASN A 37 -12.26 -8.54 -23.32
C ASN A 37 -11.89 -8.08 -24.72
N GLU A 38 -12.27 -8.87 -25.71
CA GLU A 38 -11.87 -8.62 -27.10
C GLU A 38 -12.48 -7.37 -27.69
N ASN A 39 -13.63 -6.96 -27.20
CA ASN A 39 -14.36 -5.83 -27.76
C ASN A 39 -14.16 -4.53 -26.98
N GLY A 40 -13.58 -4.60 -25.80
CA GLY A 40 -13.55 -3.46 -24.92
C GLY A 40 -14.94 -3.06 -24.46
N ILE A 41 -15.04 -1.87 -23.90
CA ILE A 41 -16.32 -1.31 -23.46
C ILE A 41 -16.43 0.08 -24.03
N ALA A 42 -17.53 0.35 -24.75
CA ALA A 42 -17.77 1.67 -25.30
C ALA A 42 -18.35 2.59 -24.22
N ALA A 43 -18.00 3.86 -24.30
CA ALA A 43 -18.63 4.86 -23.44
C ALA A 43 -20.10 5.00 -23.83
N THR A 44 -20.97 5.17 -22.84
CA THR A 44 -22.41 5.26 -23.07
C THR A 44 -22.94 6.69 -22.99
N GLY A 45 -22.09 7.62 -22.55
CA GLY A 45 -22.49 9.02 -22.43
C GLY A 45 -23.25 9.36 -21.17
N HIS A 46 -23.21 8.51 -20.16
CA HIS A 46 -24.02 8.63 -18.96
C HIS A 46 -23.30 9.20 -17.73
N GLY A 47 -22.30 10.02 -17.92
CA GLY A 47 -21.70 10.69 -16.79
C GLY A 47 -20.19 10.79 -16.88
N PRO A 48 -19.56 11.47 -15.89
CA PRO A 48 -18.13 11.76 -15.95
C PRO A 48 -17.23 10.54 -15.79
N HIS A 49 -17.76 9.45 -15.22
CA HIS A 49 -16.97 8.23 -15.03
C HIS A 49 -17.23 7.19 -16.14
N ASP A 50 -18.02 7.56 -17.12
CA ASP A 50 -18.36 6.70 -18.23
C ASP A 50 -17.29 6.79 -19.31
N ILE A 51 -16.22 6.04 -19.12
CA ILE A 51 -15.04 6.08 -19.97
C ILE A 51 -14.98 4.81 -20.81
N ALA A 52 -14.71 4.98 -22.10
CA ALA A 52 -14.48 3.83 -22.97
C ALA A 52 -13.24 3.06 -22.51
N ARG A 53 -13.30 1.73 -22.62
CA ARG A 53 -12.20 0.85 -22.28
C ARG A 53 -11.77 0.10 -23.53
N PRO A 54 -10.46 0.07 -23.83
CA PRO A 54 -9.99 -0.62 -25.03
C PRO A 54 -10.09 -2.14 -24.87
N PRO A 55 -10.05 -2.88 -25.96
CA PRO A 55 -9.90 -4.33 -25.89
C PRO A 55 -8.63 -4.69 -25.11
N THR A 56 -8.69 -5.79 -24.39
CA THR A 56 -7.55 -6.25 -23.60
C THR A 56 -7.50 -7.77 -23.60
N THR A 57 -6.28 -8.29 -23.48
CA THR A 57 -6.07 -9.73 -23.32
C THR A 57 -6.22 -10.17 -21.86
N GLY A 58 -6.44 -9.22 -20.95
CA GLY A 58 -6.54 -9.51 -19.52
C GLY A 58 -5.17 -9.66 -18.88
N TYR A 59 -5.16 -10.09 -17.62
CA TYR A 59 -3.92 -10.35 -16.90
C TYR A 59 -3.23 -11.59 -17.47
N THR A 60 -1.89 -11.52 -17.55
CA THR A 60 -1.13 -12.74 -17.77
C THR A 60 -1.11 -13.54 -16.47
N GLN A 61 -0.68 -14.80 -16.56
CA GLN A 61 -0.52 -15.60 -15.36
C GLN A 61 0.51 -14.98 -14.42
N GLN A 62 1.58 -14.43 -14.97
CA GLN A 62 2.59 -13.75 -14.17
C GLN A 62 2.01 -12.52 -13.47
N ASP A 63 1.17 -11.76 -14.15
CA ASP A 63 0.48 -10.60 -13.54
C ASP A 63 -0.33 -11.06 -12.34
N ALA A 64 -1.10 -12.12 -12.51
CA ALA A 64 -1.97 -12.63 -11.45
C ALA A 64 -1.15 -13.09 -10.24
N VAL A 65 -0.03 -13.76 -10.49
CA VAL A 65 0.86 -14.24 -9.41
C VAL A 65 1.46 -13.06 -8.66
N GLU A 66 1.93 -12.03 -9.37
CA GLU A 66 2.53 -10.86 -8.73
C GLU A 66 1.50 -10.08 -7.90
N VAL A 67 0.30 -9.89 -8.44
CA VAL A 67 -0.76 -9.21 -7.69
C VAL A 67 -1.08 -9.99 -6.42
N ALA A 68 -1.22 -11.30 -6.52
CA ALA A 68 -1.53 -12.14 -5.36
C ALA A 68 -0.42 -12.06 -4.32
N ARG A 69 0.84 -12.09 -4.75
CA ARG A 69 1.98 -12.01 -3.84
C ARG A 69 1.99 -10.68 -3.10
N LEU A 70 1.82 -9.58 -3.81
CA LEU A 70 1.83 -8.26 -3.19
C LEU A 70 0.65 -8.07 -2.25
N LYS A 71 -0.53 -8.54 -2.63
CA LYS A 71 -1.70 -8.46 -1.74
C LYS A 71 -1.48 -9.29 -0.48
N ALA A 72 -0.86 -10.45 -0.59
CA ALA A 72 -0.54 -11.28 0.55
C ALA A 72 0.46 -10.59 1.47
N ASP A 73 1.48 -9.95 0.90
CA ASP A 73 2.45 -9.19 1.67
C ASP A 73 1.78 -8.04 2.42
N VAL A 74 0.91 -7.28 1.74
CA VAL A 74 0.17 -6.20 2.38
C VAL A 74 -0.66 -6.74 3.55
N MET A 75 -1.36 -7.83 3.35
CA MET A 75 -2.20 -8.40 4.40
C MET A 75 -1.36 -8.87 5.59
N ARG A 76 -0.26 -9.55 5.33
CA ARG A 76 0.64 -10.03 6.37
C ARG A 76 1.22 -8.88 7.18
N LEU A 77 1.70 -7.86 6.49
CA LEU A 77 2.34 -6.72 7.13
C LEU A 77 1.31 -5.87 7.87
N ALA A 78 0.13 -5.68 7.30
CA ALA A 78 -0.94 -4.96 7.98
C ALA A 78 -1.33 -5.66 9.27
N THR A 79 -1.41 -6.98 9.25
CA THR A 79 -1.71 -7.77 10.44
C THR A 79 -0.62 -7.60 11.49
N THR A 80 0.64 -7.68 11.08
CA THR A 80 1.77 -7.47 11.99
C THR A 80 1.69 -6.11 12.68
N VAL A 81 1.41 -5.06 11.89
CA VAL A 81 1.31 -3.71 12.45
C VAL A 81 0.13 -3.58 13.40
N THR A 82 -1.06 -4.02 12.98
CA THR A 82 -2.28 -3.79 13.76
C THR A 82 -2.35 -4.62 15.02
N THR A 83 -1.68 -5.77 15.06
CA THR A 83 -1.72 -6.68 16.20
C THR A 83 -0.45 -6.61 17.07
N HIS A 84 0.42 -5.66 16.80
CA HIS A 84 1.66 -5.55 17.58
C HIS A 84 1.36 -5.28 19.05
N ASP A 85 2.13 -5.90 19.92
CA ASP A 85 1.90 -5.79 21.37
C ASP A 85 2.05 -4.37 21.89
N PHE A 86 2.78 -3.52 21.19
CA PHE A 86 2.97 -2.13 21.58
C PHE A 86 1.63 -1.42 21.85
N TRP A 87 0.62 -1.71 21.03
CA TRP A 87 -0.69 -1.07 21.19
C TRP A 87 -1.37 -1.41 22.50
N ASN A 88 -1.01 -2.54 23.10
CA ASN A 88 -1.60 -2.97 24.37
C ASN A 88 -1.17 -2.08 25.54
N SER A 89 -0.11 -1.32 25.39
CA SER A 89 0.36 -0.41 26.43
C SER A 89 -0.35 0.93 26.39
N LEU A 90 -1.18 1.17 25.41
CA LEU A 90 -1.87 2.43 25.20
C LEU A 90 -3.39 2.23 25.20
N SER A 91 -4.12 3.30 25.49
CA SER A 91 -5.57 3.25 25.47
C SER A 91 -6.13 4.64 25.19
N GLY A 92 -7.42 4.67 24.78
CA GLY A 92 -8.13 5.92 24.56
C GLY A 92 -7.47 6.82 23.52
N PRO A 93 -7.48 8.14 23.78
CA PRO A 93 -6.90 9.09 22.81
C PRO A 93 -5.44 8.86 22.53
N GLU A 94 -4.68 8.37 23.51
CA GLU A 94 -3.27 8.10 23.31
C GLU A 94 -3.03 7.01 22.26
N LEU A 95 -3.88 6.00 22.26
CA LEU A 95 -3.79 4.92 21.26
C LEU A 95 -4.06 5.44 19.86
N VAL A 96 -5.11 6.25 19.71
CA VAL A 96 -5.45 6.84 18.41
C VAL A 96 -4.31 7.72 17.90
N GLU A 97 -3.81 8.57 18.78
CA GLU A 97 -2.70 9.48 18.42
C GLU A 97 -1.45 8.71 18.03
N ALA A 98 -1.14 7.65 18.76
CA ALA A 98 0.03 6.83 18.46
C ALA A 98 -0.11 6.13 17.11
N ARG A 99 -1.29 5.61 16.80
CA ARG A 99 -1.49 4.95 15.51
C ARG A 99 -1.31 5.92 14.35
N MET A 100 -1.82 7.14 14.48
CA MET A 100 -1.61 8.16 13.46
C MET A 100 -0.16 8.59 13.39
N GLY A 101 0.49 8.69 14.55
CA GLY A 101 1.90 9.06 14.61
C GLY A 101 2.80 8.03 13.94
N LEU A 102 2.44 6.76 14.02
CA LEU A 102 3.22 5.71 13.37
C LEU A 102 3.27 5.91 11.85
N ILE A 103 2.16 6.28 11.27
CA ILE A 103 2.10 6.51 9.82
C ILE A 103 3.10 7.60 9.43
N SER A 104 3.10 8.70 10.18
CA SER A 104 4.02 9.80 9.90
C SER A 104 5.48 9.44 10.18
N ALA A 105 5.73 8.73 11.27
CA ALA A 105 7.09 8.33 11.64
C ALA A 105 7.70 7.39 10.62
N ALA A 106 6.89 6.48 10.08
CA ALA A 106 7.37 5.52 9.10
C ALA A 106 7.66 6.16 7.75
N LYS A 107 7.02 7.30 7.44
CA LYS A 107 7.26 8.01 6.18
C LYS A 107 8.61 8.68 6.12
N VAL A 108 9.24 8.92 7.26
CA VAL A 108 10.56 9.54 7.28
C VAL A 108 11.60 8.44 7.01
N PRO A 109 12.22 8.41 5.83
CA PRO A 109 13.20 7.38 5.52
C PRO A 109 14.37 7.45 6.49
N ALA A 110 14.84 6.29 6.93
CA ALA A 110 15.97 6.25 7.85
C ALA A 110 17.21 6.90 7.25
N GLU A 111 17.38 6.76 5.96
CA GLU A 111 18.55 7.32 5.24
C GLU A 111 18.42 8.79 4.95
N LEU A 112 17.21 9.34 5.03
CA LEU A 112 17.00 10.75 4.71
C LEU A 112 17.87 11.68 5.56
N PRO A 113 17.93 11.52 6.89
CA PRO A 113 18.81 12.35 7.68
C PRO A 113 20.27 12.21 7.29
N ASN A 114 20.66 11.01 6.88
CA ASN A 114 22.03 10.79 6.44
C ASN A 114 22.35 11.54 5.17
N VAL A 115 21.40 11.56 4.25
CA VAL A 115 21.56 12.33 3.01
C VAL A 115 21.70 13.81 3.33
N VAL A 116 20.86 14.30 4.19
CA VAL A 116 20.90 15.71 4.62
C VAL A 116 22.22 16.00 5.30
N LYS A 117 22.68 15.11 6.14
CA LYS A 117 23.93 15.32 6.89
C LYS A 117 25.14 15.30 5.99
N ALA A 118 25.07 14.55 4.91
CA ALA A 118 26.18 14.49 3.97
C ALA A 118 26.41 15.82 3.27
N ALA A 119 25.40 16.63 3.25
CA ALA A 119 25.51 17.94 2.64
C ALA A 119 26.43 18.85 3.45
#